data_04dbe8418ef09382e8040ba4fe0ca01e
#
_entry.id   04dbe8418ef09382e8040ba4fe0ca01e
#
_cell.length_a   1.000
_cell.length_b   1.000
_cell.length_c   1.000
_cell.angle_alpha   90.00
_cell.angle_beta   90.00
_cell.angle_gamma   90.00
#
_symmetry.space_group_name_H-M   'P 1'
#
loop_
_entity.id
_entity.type
_entity.pdbx_description
1 polymer ?
#
loop_
_entity_poly.entity_id
_entity_poly.type
_entity_poly.pdbx_seq_one_letter_code
_entity_poly.pdbx_strand_id
1 'polypeptide(L)'
;EIGSGLVGSEMCIRDRFYWFLYMAGVSFFAYALAVFVAMLTGNIFAMPFYYLAVNYLWIGCMKMVQNISSLICYGVSDTWTSSQTSRLSPLDYLIRNLVMGVKYDKDYVQAVGVTISGGKTVAVYAVAAVVITVFAYFLYKNRKIETTGDVVSIAALRPVFRWISGICGGGLIALAVSALVLEYIKVNEFISLMIFMVIFGSICFFAAEMVLQKNFRVLCKKRIAEWAGFVAVVLILLTCFRVDVFGIERKIPDASEIEAAFVNMDYPVCVSKEQIPEVLELQKQCIDSKDEYLSVYKKGKNYYYTSFRYYMKDGSVFERRYPVSVTEKALKDKNSVAFKLTALETDPDNMMKQVLGNGYKENDYYSGYLTVYKEDGESDVYTFSRQESAVLRDAVEQDVREGNFDYYQLPAVYKDGQDEMYTNSFSISYYGKGNDYQTWDYYYNSVSYTHLR
;
A
#
# COMPACT_ATOMS: atom_id res chain seq x y z
N GLU A 1 -5.55 -30.93 41.11
CA GLU A 1 -5.00 -29.54 41.09
C GLU A 1 -3.47 -29.47 40.84
N ILE A 2 -2.70 -30.54 41.02
CA ILE A 2 -1.25 -30.55 40.77
C ILE A 2 -0.88 -30.74 39.30
N GLY A 3 -1.77 -31.30 38.47
CA GLY A 3 -1.52 -31.56 37.04
C GLY A 3 -1.58 -30.34 36.14
N SER A 4 -2.34 -29.30 36.49
CA SER A 4 -2.51 -28.11 35.64
C SER A 4 -1.27 -27.18 35.69
N GLY A 5 -0.57 -27.13 36.83
CA GLY A 5 0.63 -26.30 37.00
C GLY A 5 1.84 -26.83 36.20
N LEU A 6 2.01 -28.14 36.07
CA LEU A 6 3.09 -28.77 35.33
C LEU A 6 2.92 -28.60 33.79
N VAL A 7 1.70 -28.80 33.29
CA VAL A 7 1.38 -28.59 31.88
C VAL A 7 1.59 -27.13 31.46
N GLY A 8 1.22 -26.16 32.32
CA GLY A 8 1.47 -24.75 32.08
C GLY A 8 2.95 -24.38 32.05
N SER A 9 3.77 -25.00 32.91
CA SER A 9 5.22 -24.74 32.95
C SER A 9 5.96 -25.34 31.76
N GLU A 10 5.58 -26.53 31.30
CA GLU A 10 6.19 -27.17 30.14
C GLU A 10 5.86 -26.44 28.83
N MET A 11 4.63 -25.97 28.66
CA MET A 11 4.26 -25.11 27.52
C MET A 11 5.07 -23.80 27.53
N CYS A 12 5.25 -23.15 28.67
CA CYS A 12 6.08 -21.95 28.80
C CYS A 12 7.55 -22.21 28.44
N ILE A 13 8.12 -23.38 28.79
CA ILE A 13 9.52 -23.73 28.47
C ILE A 13 9.67 -23.94 26.97
N ARG A 14 8.79 -24.69 26.34
CA ARG A 14 8.79 -24.95 24.90
C ARG A 14 8.65 -23.67 24.09
N ASP A 15 7.72 -22.79 24.46
CA ASP A 15 7.47 -21.55 23.76
C ASP A 15 8.66 -20.58 23.87
N ARG A 16 9.32 -20.52 25.03
CA ARG A 16 10.58 -19.77 25.24
C ARG A 16 11.70 -20.31 24.37
N PHE A 17 11.82 -21.64 24.24
CA PHE A 17 12.83 -22.26 23.39
C PHE A 17 12.62 -21.93 21.91
N TYR A 18 11.38 -22.00 21.40
CA TYR A 18 11.06 -21.58 20.03
C TYR A 18 11.34 -20.10 19.83
N TRP A 19 10.92 -19.25 20.75
CA TRP A 19 11.22 -17.83 20.71
C TRP A 19 12.74 -17.57 20.61
N PHE A 20 13.51 -18.22 21.46
CA PHE A 20 14.99 -18.12 21.42
C PHE A 20 15.55 -18.56 20.08
N LEU A 21 15.09 -19.69 19.53
CA LEU A 21 15.54 -20.22 18.24
C LEU A 21 15.26 -19.27 17.09
N TYR A 22 14.07 -18.67 17.05
CA TYR A 22 13.70 -17.70 16.03
C TYR A 22 14.52 -16.42 16.17
N MET A 23 14.67 -15.89 17.38
CA MET A 23 15.50 -14.71 17.62
C MET A 23 16.98 -14.95 17.29
N ALA A 24 17.50 -16.12 17.60
CA ALA A 24 18.87 -16.51 17.22
C ALA A 24 19.03 -16.56 15.70
N GLY A 25 18.05 -17.12 14.97
CA GLY A 25 18.06 -17.18 13.50
C GLY A 25 18.03 -15.80 12.85
N VAL A 26 17.16 -14.90 13.33
CA VAL A 26 17.07 -13.51 12.85
C VAL A 26 18.37 -12.76 13.16
N SER A 27 18.89 -12.87 14.39
CA SER A 27 20.13 -12.21 14.80
C SER A 27 21.35 -12.73 14.02
N PHE A 28 21.41 -14.03 13.75
CA PHE A 28 22.46 -14.63 12.93
C PHE A 28 22.45 -14.08 11.50
N PHE A 29 21.28 -13.96 10.89
CA PHE A 29 21.15 -13.35 9.56
C PHE A 29 21.59 -11.88 9.57
N ALA A 30 21.07 -11.08 10.52
CA ALA A 30 21.41 -9.66 10.63
C ALA A 30 22.93 -9.47 10.83
N TYR A 31 23.57 -10.31 11.65
CA TYR A 31 25.01 -10.29 11.87
C TYR A 31 25.79 -10.68 10.61
N ALA A 32 25.40 -11.77 9.94
CA ALA A 32 26.04 -12.21 8.69
C ALA A 32 26.00 -11.11 7.63
N LEU A 33 24.86 -10.42 7.52
CA LEU A 33 24.69 -9.30 6.60
C LEU A 33 25.58 -8.11 6.99
N ALA A 34 25.70 -7.79 8.28
CA ALA A 34 26.57 -6.73 8.76
C ALA A 34 28.05 -7.03 8.46
N VAL A 35 28.49 -8.28 8.66
CA VAL A 35 29.85 -8.73 8.30
C VAL A 35 30.08 -8.61 6.80
N PHE A 36 29.14 -9.05 5.97
CA PHE A 36 29.23 -8.91 4.52
C PHE A 36 29.37 -7.45 4.10
N VAL A 37 28.52 -6.56 4.64
CA VAL A 37 28.56 -5.12 4.38
C VAL A 37 29.92 -4.51 4.80
N ALA A 38 30.49 -4.93 5.93
CA ALA A 38 31.80 -4.50 6.38
C ALA A 38 32.93 -4.87 5.41
N MET A 39 32.73 -5.93 4.58
CA MET A 39 33.72 -6.28 3.54
C MET A 39 33.58 -5.37 2.29
N LEU A 40 32.42 -4.79 2.03
CA LEU A 40 32.21 -3.89 0.88
C LEU A 40 32.81 -2.51 1.09
N THR A 41 32.92 -2.05 2.34
CA THR A 41 33.48 -0.73 2.68
C THR A 41 34.74 -0.85 3.53
N GLY A 42 35.69 0.08 3.36
CA GLY A 42 36.85 0.27 4.22
C GLY A 42 36.63 1.35 5.28
N ASN A 43 35.50 2.03 5.25
CA ASN A 43 35.20 3.18 6.10
C ASN A 43 34.11 2.83 7.11
N ILE A 44 34.41 2.97 8.41
CA ILE A 44 33.49 2.63 9.49
C ILE A 44 32.22 3.52 9.47
N PHE A 45 32.32 4.77 9.08
CA PHE A 45 31.18 5.69 8.98
C PHE A 45 30.27 5.38 7.80
N ALA A 46 30.77 4.75 6.74
CA ALA A 46 29.97 4.36 5.59
C ALA A 46 29.20 3.03 5.85
N MET A 47 29.66 2.21 6.79
CA MET A 47 29.09 0.89 7.07
C MET A 47 27.59 0.93 7.41
N PRO A 48 27.06 1.78 8.31
CA PRO A 48 25.64 1.86 8.60
C PRO A 48 24.79 2.21 7.36
N PHE A 49 25.29 3.12 6.51
CA PHE A 49 24.59 3.50 5.28
C PHE A 49 24.50 2.35 4.28
N TYR A 50 25.57 1.58 4.13
CA TYR A 50 25.56 0.36 3.30
C TYR A 50 24.63 -0.71 3.87
N TYR A 51 24.59 -0.86 5.18
CA TYR A 51 23.71 -1.80 5.84
C TYR A 51 22.24 -1.44 5.60
N LEU A 52 21.88 -0.16 5.74
CA LEU A 52 20.56 0.34 5.40
C LEU A 52 20.27 0.18 3.90
N ALA A 53 21.23 0.51 3.04
CA ALA A 53 21.05 0.38 1.59
C ALA A 53 20.75 -1.08 1.19
N VAL A 54 21.52 -2.06 1.66
CA VAL A 54 21.30 -3.48 1.33
C VAL A 54 19.93 -3.96 1.82
N ASN A 55 19.44 -3.45 2.96
CA ASN A 55 18.14 -3.84 3.49
C ASN A 55 16.96 -3.16 2.81
N TYR A 56 17.09 -1.89 2.41
CA TYR A 56 15.93 -1.05 2.00
C TYR A 56 16.03 -0.52 0.56
N LEU A 57 17.16 -0.69 -0.12
CA LEU A 57 17.35 -0.16 -1.48
C LEU A 57 16.27 -0.67 -2.44
N TRP A 58 15.94 -1.96 -2.35
CA TRP A 58 14.93 -2.55 -3.22
C TRP A 58 13.54 -1.94 -3.00
N ILE A 59 13.10 -1.84 -1.75
CA ILE A 59 11.82 -1.17 -1.41
C ILE A 59 11.85 0.29 -1.84
N GLY A 60 12.98 0.98 -1.58
CA GLY A 60 13.16 2.36 -2.00
C GLY A 60 13.05 2.54 -3.51
N CYS A 61 13.70 1.68 -4.30
CA CYS A 61 13.59 1.68 -5.76
C CYS A 61 12.17 1.39 -6.24
N MET A 62 11.50 0.39 -5.66
CA MET A 62 10.12 0.05 -6.03
C MET A 62 9.16 1.20 -5.73
N LYS A 63 9.28 1.81 -4.55
CA LYS A 63 8.50 3.00 -4.19
C LYS A 63 8.79 4.20 -5.08
N MET A 64 10.06 4.41 -5.42
CA MET A 64 10.44 5.47 -6.35
C MET A 64 9.81 5.26 -7.73
N VAL A 65 9.89 4.05 -8.28
CA VAL A 65 9.27 3.71 -9.57
C VAL A 65 7.76 3.88 -9.51
N GLN A 66 7.12 3.46 -8.43
CA GLN A 66 5.67 3.61 -8.24
C GLN A 66 5.26 5.09 -8.18
N ASN A 67 5.96 5.92 -7.38
CA ASN A 67 5.69 7.35 -7.30
C ASN A 67 5.95 8.07 -8.65
N ILE A 68 7.00 7.69 -9.38
CA ILE A 68 7.25 8.22 -10.73
C ILE A 68 6.11 7.80 -11.67
N SER A 69 5.69 6.53 -11.60
CA SER A 69 4.60 6.03 -12.45
C SER A 69 3.27 6.71 -12.13
N SER A 70 2.93 6.95 -10.84
CA SER A 70 1.70 7.63 -10.44
C SER A 70 1.65 9.09 -10.87
N LEU A 71 2.80 9.77 -10.95
CA LEU A 71 2.90 11.14 -11.43
C LEU A 71 2.84 11.26 -12.97
N ILE A 72 3.33 10.26 -13.68
CA ILE A 72 3.51 10.34 -15.15
C ILE A 72 2.44 9.56 -15.90
N CYS A 73 2.09 8.35 -15.43
CA CYS A 73 1.22 7.41 -16.12
C CYS A 73 -0.23 7.58 -15.69
N TYR A 74 -1.14 7.62 -16.66
CA TYR A 74 -2.57 7.72 -16.43
C TYR A 74 -3.12 6.47 -15.72
N GLY A 75 -3.92 6.68 -14.70
CA GLY A 75 -4.60 5.60 -13.99
C GLY A 75 -3.74 4.81 -13.00
N VAL A 76 -2.47 5.15 -12.82
CA VAL A 76 -1.61 4.49 -11.82
C VAL A 76 -1.85 5.11 -10.46
N SER A 77 -2.19 4.28 -9.47
CA SER A 77 -2.37 4.70 -8.08
C SER A 77 -1.04 4.81 -7.35
N ASP A 78 -0.94 5.76 -6.45
CA ASP A 78 0.16 5.92 -5.49
C ASP A 78 0.04 5.01 -4.26
N THR A 79 -1.11 4.32 -4.13
CA THR A 79 -1.33 3.41 -3.01
C THR A 79 -0.36 2.24 -3.03
N TRP A 80 0.44 2.17 -1.97
CA TRP A 80 1.36 1.07 -1.77
C TRP A 80 0.65 -0.11 -1.14
N THR A 81 0.50 -1.18 -1.89
CA THR A 81 0.03 -2.44 -1.34
C THR A 81 1.18 -3.23 -0.71
N SER A 82 1.09 -3.41 0.59
CA SER A 82 2.13 -4.04 1.41
C SER A 82 2.39 -5.52 1.08
N SER A 83 1.53 -6.16 0.28
CA SER A 83 1.67 -7.57 -0.09
C SER A 83 2.89 -7.87 -0.96
N GLN A 84 3.45 -6.86 -1.61
CA GLN A 84 4.65 -7.00 -2.44
C GLN A 84 5.95 -6.68 -1.70
N THR A 85 5.98 -6.85 -0.39
CA THR A 85 7.25 -6.77 0.33
C THR A 85 8.21 -7.81 -0.21
N SER A 86 9.18 -7.32 -0.91
CA SER A 86 10.11 -8.16 -1.62
C SER A 86 11.01 -8.92 -0.64
N ARG A 87 11.20 -10.20 -0.88
CA ARG A 87 12.25 -11.02 -0.24
C ARG A 87 13.64 -10.40 -0.38
N LEU A 88 13.82 -9.45 -1.29
CA LEU A 88 15.05 -8.67 -1.52
C LEU A 88 15.22 -7.52 -0.52
N SER A 89 14.26 -7.28 0.38
CA SER A 89 14.40 -6.38 1.53
C SER A 89 14.31 -7.19 2.82
N PRO A 90 15.40 -7.82 3.24
CA PRO A 90 15.39 -8.93 4.18
C PRO A 90 14.80 -8.58 5.55
N LEU A 91 15.16 -7.44 6.11
CA LEU A 91 14.67 -7.04 7.43
C LEU A 91 13.17 -6.71 7.41
N ASP A 92 12.70 -5.97 6.40
CA ASP A 92 11.28 -5.66 6.26
C ASP A 92 10.45 -6.93 6.04
N TYR A 93 10.96 -7.84 5.20
CA TYR A 93 10.30 -9.11 4.96
C TYR A 93 10.23 -10.00 6.21
N LEU A 94 11.30 -10.06 7.02
CA LEU A 94 11.33 -10.80 8.27
C LEU A 94 10.33 -10.21 9.30
N ILE A 95 10.33 -8.87 9.47
CA ILE A 95 9.43 -8.18 10.41
C ILE A 95 7.96 -8.46 10.07
N ARG A 96 7.59 -8.42 8.80
CA ARG A 96 6.20 -8.61 8.36
C ARG A 96 5.74 -10.07 8.39
N ASN A 97 6.65 -11.02 8.16
CA ASN A 97 6.31 -12.44 8.08
C ASN A 97 6.51 -13.19 9.40
N LEU A 98 7.26 -12.63 10.34
CA LEU A 98 7.41 -13.20 11.68
C LEU A 98 6.37 -12.58 12.60
N VAL A 99 5.23 -13.22 12.72
CA VAL A 99 4.14 -12.76 13.57
C VAL A 99 4.06 -13.68 14.80
N MET A 100 4.15 -13.07 15.97
CA MET A 100 3.92 -13.73 17.26
C MET A 100 2.58 -13.29 17.79
N GLY A 101 1.65 -14.22 17.89
CA GLY A 101 0.31 -14.01 18.43
C GLY A 101 0.10 -14.79 19.71
N VAL A 102 -0.75 -14.29 20.58
CA VAL A 102 -1.22 -15.01 21.76
C VAL A 102 -2.44 -15.82 21.35
N LYS A 103 -2.41 -17.12 21.64
CA LYS A 103 -3.59 -17.99 21.45
C LYS A 103 -4.40 -17.94 22.73
N TYR A 104 -5.63 -17.48 22.61
CA TYR A 104 -6.61 -17.46 23.69
C TYR A 104 -7.49 -18.71 23.67
N ASP A 105 -8.09 -19.05 24.81
CA ASP A 105 -9.12 -20.08 24.92
C ASP A 105 -10.39 -19.63 24.16
N LYS A 106 -11.35 -20.56 23.99
CA LYS A 106 -12.60 -20.33 23.24
C LYS A 106 -13.41 -19.14 23.78
N ASP A 107 -13.23 -18.79 25.05
CA ASP A 107 -13.90 -17.67 25.71
C ASP A 107 -13.07 -16.38 25.72
N TYR A 108 -11.92 -16.35 25.04
CA TYR A 108 -10.98 -15.20 24.99
C TYR A 108 -10.52 -14.65 26.35
N VAL A 109 -10.70 -15.39 27.44
CA VAL A 109 -10.40 -14.93 28.79
C VAL A 109 -9.00 -15.35 29.25
N GLN A 110 -8.49 -16.50 28.79
CA GLN A 110 -7.18 -17.00 29.23
C GLN A 110 -6.26 -17.26 28.03
N ALA A 111 -5.00 -16.77 28.13
CA ALA A 111 -3.96 -17.09 27.17
C ALA A 111 -3.55 -18.56 27.31
N VAL A 112 -3.78 -19.36 26.27
CA VAL A 112 -3.53 -20.81 26.25
C VAL A 112 -2.16 -21.15 25.65
N GLY A 113 -1.53 -20.18 24.95
CA GLY A 113 -0.22 -20.41 24.33
C GLY A 113 0.18 -19.28 23.39
N VAL A 114 1.33 -19.46 22.75
CA VAL A 114 1.85 -18.53 21.73
C VAL A 114 1.81 -19.21 20.36
N THR A 115 1.27 -18.53 19.36
CA THR A 115 1.38 -18.94 17.97
C THR A 115 2.50 -18.14 17.31
N ILE A 116 3.44 -18.86 16.70
CA ILE A 116 4.52 -18.24 15.93
C ILE A 116 4.34 -18.64 14.47
N SER A 117 4.05 -17.67 13.61
CA SER A 117 4.03 -17.84 12.17
C SER A 117 5.33 -17.32 11.56
N GLY A 118 5.72 -17.84 10.38
CA GLY A 118 6.92 -17.40 9.68
C GLY A 118 8.21 -18.20 9.98
N GLY A 119 8.12 -19.31 10.69
CA GLY A 119 9.28 -20.14 11.00
C GLY A 119 10.04 -20.65 9.77
N LYS A 120 9.33 -20.98 8.68
CA LYS A 120 9.94 -21.33 7.39
C LYS A 120 10.77 -20.18 6.82
N THR A 121 10.30 -18.96 6.96
CA THR A 121 11.01 -17.75 6.51
C THR A 121 12.32 -17.60 7.28
N VAL A 122 12.29 -17.71 8.62
CA VAL A 122 13.49 -17.62 9.45
C VAL A 122 14.51 -18.71 9.09
N ALA A 123 14.06 -19.94 8.85
CA ALA A 123 14.95 -21.04 8.43
C ALA A 123 15.62 -20.74 7.08
N VAL A 124 14.89 -20.22 6.09
CA VAL A 124 15.45 -19.82 4.79
C VAL A 124 16.52 -18.73 4.96
N TYR A 125 16.23 -17.71 5.78
CA TYR A 125 17.20 -16.64 6.03
C TYR A 125 18.39 -17.09 6.87
N ALA A 126 18.24 -18.08 7.76
CA ALA A 126 19.36 -18.68 8.47
C ALA A 126 20.32 -19.43 7.50
N VAL A 127 19.75 -20.14 6.52
CA VAL A 127 20.55 -20.77 5.44
C VAL A 127 21.24 -19.69 4.58
N ALA A 128 20.52 -18.64 4.21
CA ALA A 128 21.09 -17.51 3.48
C ALA A 128 22.23 -16.84 4.27
N ALA A 129 22.13 -16.74 5.60
CA ALA A 129 23.16 -16.20 6.46
C ALA A 129 24.48 -17.02 6.36
N VAL A 130 24.37 -18.34 6.31
CA VAL A 130 25.56 -19.21 6.11
C VAL A 130 26.23 -18.92 4.76
N VAL A 131 25.44 -18.83 3.68
CA VAL A 131 25.93 -18.51 2.33
C VAL A 131 26.60 -17.13 2.31
N ILE A 132 25.96 -16.13 2.89
CA ILE A 132 26.51 -14.76 3.00
C ILE A 132 27.82 -14.75 3.78
N THR A 133 27.89 -15.49 4.88
CA THR A 133 29.12 -15.58 5.71
C THR A 133 30.27 -16.22 4.92
N VAL A 134 30.01 -17.30 4.18
CA VAL A 134 31.00 -17.93 3.31
C VAL A 134 31.47 -16.96 2.23
N PHE A 135 30.54 -16.23 1.60
CA PHE A 135 30.87 -15.23 0.59
C PHE A 135 31.70 -14.07 1.19
N ALA A 136 31.29 -13.57 2.36
CA ALA A 136 32.06 -12.56 3.10
C ALA A 136 33.50 -13.03 3.43
N TYR A 137 33.68 -14.30 3.76
CA TYR A 137 35.02 -14.90 3.97
C TYR A 137 35.86 -14.83 2.69
N PHE A 138 35.33 -15.18 1.53
CA PHE A 138 36.05 -15.05 0.26
C PHE A 138 36.40 -13.59 -0.07
N LEU A 139 35.51 -12.66 0.20
CA LEU A 139 35.78 -11.22 0.03
C LEU A 139 36.89 -10.77 0.97
N TYR A 140 36.88 -11.22 2.23
CA TYR A 140 37.92 -10.93 3.20
C TYR A 140 39.29 -11.43 2.72
N LYS A 141 39.39 -12.70 2.24
CA LYS A 141 40.62 -13.28 1.74
C LYS A 141 41.25 -12.53 0.57
N ASN A 142 40.39 -11.93 -0.28
CA ASN A 142 40.85 -11.21 -1.47
C ASN A 142 40.96 -9.68 -1.24
N ARG A 143 40.68 -9.20 -0.03
CA ARG A 143 40.72 -7.80 0.32
C ARG A 143 42.13 -7.27 0.42
N LYS A 144 42.42 -6.15 -0.25
CA LYS A 144 43.71 -5.46 -0.14
C LYS A 144 43.67 -4.49 1.04
N ILE A 145 44.75 -4.47 1.84
CA ILE A 145 44.88 -3.60 3.02
C ILE A 145 44.85 -2.10 2.62
N GLU A 146 45.33 -1.81 1.41
CA GLU A 146 45.35 -0.43 0.83
C GLU A 146 43.96 0.23 0.71
N THR A 147 42.87 -0.55 0.76
CA THR A 147 41.50 -0.03 0.67
C THR A 147 40.91 0.43 2.02
N THR A 148 41.73 0.42 3.07
CA THR A 148 41.30 0.92 4.38
C THR A 148 41.00 2.42 4.32
N GLY A 149 39.79 2.80 4.79
CA GLY A 149 39.30 4.17 4.73
C GLY A 149 38.56 4.52 3.43
N ASP A 150 38.52 3.63 2.42
CA ASP A 150 37.75 3.84 1.22
C ASP A 150 36.26 3.54 1.47
N VAL A 151 35.38 4.39 0.94
CA VAL A 151 33.93 4.19 1.02
C VAL A 151 33.52 2.94 0.26
N VAL A 152 34.10 2.67 -0.90
CA VAL A 152 33.92 1.47 -1.71
C VAL A 152 35.25 0.75 -1.86
N SER A 153 35.41 -0.38 -1.17
CA SER A 153 36.65 -1.19 -1.19
C SER A 153 36.87 -1.88 -2.53
N ILE A 154 35.82 -2.26 -3.24
CA ILE A 154 35.88 -3.02 -4.49
C ILE A 154 35.81 -2.05 -5.66
N ALA A 155 36.88 -1.93 -6.45
CA ALA A 155 36.98 -0.99 -7.56
C ALA A 155 35.86 -1.14 -8.63
N ALA A 156 35.42 -2.38 -8.89
CA ALA A 156 34.32 -2.66 -9.83
C ALA A 156 32.96 -2.11 -9.38
N LEU A 157 32.76 -1.90 -8.08
CA LEU A 157 31.50 -1.36 -7.53
C LEU A 157 31.46 0.19 -7.53
N ARG A 158 32.57 0.88 -7.79
CA ARG A 158 32.62 2.36 -7.79
C ARG A 158 31.68 3.00 -8.84
N PRO A 159 31.60 2.53 -10.11
CA PRO A 159 30.60 3.04 -11.05
C PRO A 159 29.17 2.78 -10.58
N VAL A 160 28.89 1.59 -10.07
CA VAL A 160 27.56 1.20 -9.58
C VAL A 160 27.13 2.11 -8.43
N PHE A 161 28.02 2.40 -7.49
CA PHE A 161 27.76 3.31 -6.39
C PHE A 161 27.35 4.72 -6.87
N ARG A 162 28.04 5.28 -7.88
CA ARG A 162 27.70 6.58 -8.47
C ARG A 162 26.31 6.58 -9.09
N TRP A 163 26.02 5.57 -9.91
CA TRP A 163 24.74 5.48 -10.59
C TRP A 163 23.58 5.28 -9.61
N ILE A 164 23.72 4.40 -8.64
CA ILE A 164 22.72 4.20 -7.59
C ILE A 164 22.52 5.49 -6.78
N SER A 165 23.59 6.16 -6.37
CA SER A 165 23.48 7.43 -5.64
C SER A 165 22.80 8.51 -6.47
N GLY A 166 23.09 8.61 -7.77
CA GLY A 166 22.45 9.57 -8.67
C GLY A 166 20.96 9.25 -8.88
N ILE A 167 20.63 7.99 -9.17
CA ILE A 167 19.24 7.59 -9.45
C ILE A 167 18.41 7.60 -8.16
N CYS A 168 18.84 6.88 -7.13
CA CYS A 168 18.04 6.71 -5.91
C CYS A 168 18.11 7.95 -5.03
N GLY A 169 19.32 8.49 -4.74
CA GLY A 169 19.48 9.69 -3.92
C GLY A 169 18.87 10.93 -4.60
N GLY A 170 19.26 11.17 -5.85
CA GLY A 170 18.72 12.26 -6.64
C GLY A 170 17.23 12.12 -6.92
N GLY A 171 16.76 10.90 -7.19
CA GLY A 171 15.35 10.60 -7.42
C GLY A 171 14.47 10.85 -6.20
N LEU A 172 14.89 10.43 -5.01
CA LEU A 172 14.16 10.72 -3.76
C LEU A 172 14.04 12.22 -3.51
N ILE A 173 15.14 12.97 -3.68
CA ILE A 173 15.13 14.44 -3.51
C ILE A 173 14.23 15.07 -4.57
N ALA A 174 14.33 14.63 -5.83
CA ALA A 174 13.52 15.16 -6.93
C ALA A 174 12.01 14.94 -6.67
N LEU A 175 11.61 13.75 -6.22
CA LEU A 175 10.22 13.45 -5.86
C LEU A 175 9.74 14.31 -4.70
N ALA A 176 10.54 14.45 -3.63
CA ALA A 176 10.19 15.27 -2.49
C ALA A 176 10.01 16.74 -2.88
N VAL A 177 10.93 17.29 -3.69
CA VAL A 177 10.84 18.68 -4.18
C VAL A 177 9.68 18.83 -5.16
N SER A 178 9.43 17.84 -6.04
CA SER A 178 8.28 17.88 -6.94
C SER A 178 6.96 17.94 -6.16
N ALA A 179 6.80 17.12 -5.11
CA ALA A 179 5.60 17.14 -4.28
C ALA A 179 5.37 18.53 -3.66
N LEU A 180 6.42 19.15 -3.11
CA LEU A 180 6.33 20.49 -2.51
C LEU A 180 6.03 21.57 -3.56
N VAL A 181 6.69 21.53 -4.72
CA VAL A 181 6.52 22.56 -5.77
C VAL A 181 5.15 22.45 -6.43
N LEU A 182 4.65 21.24 -6.70
CA LEU A 182 3.37 21.03 -7.36
C LEU A 182 2.17 21.47 -6.49
N GLU A 183 2.33 21.47 -5.16
CA GLU A 183 1.33 21.99 -4.24
C GLU A 183 1.13 23.51 -4.39
N TYR A 184 2.21 24.26 -4.66
CA TYR A 184 2.18 25.73 -4.71
C TYR A 184 2.14 26.31 -6.13
N ILE A 185 2.70 25.60 -7.11
CA ILE A 185 2.88 26.10 -8.48
C ILE A 185 2.26 25.13 -9.48
N LYS A 186 1.26 25.60 -10.25
CA LYS A 186 0.64 24.82 -11.33
C LYS A 186 1.57 24.71 -12.55
N VAL A 187 2.54 23.80 -12.49
CA VAL A 187 3.45 23.49 -13.60
C VAL A 187 3.18 22.08 -14.11
N ASN A 188 3.70 21.77 -15.29
CA ASN A 188 3.57 20.43 -15.86
C ASN A 188 4.40 19.45 -15.01
N GLU A 189 3.71 18.48 -14.39
CA GLU A 189 4.30 17.49 -13.45
C GLU A 189 5.47 16.73 -14.08
N PHE A 190 5.30 16.28 -15.33
CA PHE A 190 6.35 15.54 -16.03
C PHE A 190 7.61 16.39 -16.28
N ILE A 191 7.44 17.63 -16.74
CA ILE A 191 8.58 18.52 -17.03
C ILE A 191 9.30 18.88 -15.74
N SER A 192 8.56 19.17 -14.67
CA SER A 192 9.13 19.50 -13.37
C SER A 192 9.94 18.33 -12.80
N LEU A 193 9.37 17.15 -12.83
CA LEU A 193 10.05 15.92 -12.36
C LEU A 193 11.32 15.66 -13.18
N MET A 194 11.24 15.81 -14.51
CA MET A 194 12.39 15.62 -15.39
C MET A 194 13.54 16.59 -15.07
N ILE A 195 13.22 17.86 -14.87
CA ILE A 195 14.21 18.89 -14.50
C ILE A 195 14.82 18.57 -13.13
N PHE A 196 14.02 18.27 -12.13
CA PHE A 196 14.50 17.96 -10.78
C PHE A 196 15.32 16.67 -10.73
N MET A 197 14.91 15.62 -11.46
CA MET A 197 15.69 14.39 -11.59
C MET A 197 17.07 14.63 -12.19
N VAL A 198 17.18 15.49 -13.21
CA VAL A 198 18.48 15.85 -13.82
C VAL A 198 19.31 16.68 -12.84
N ILE A 199 18.73 17.68 -12.19
CA ILE A 199 19.48 18.56 -11.26
C ILE A 199 19.96 17.76 -10.04
N PHE A 200 19.05 17.16 -9.29
CA PHE A 200 19.39 16.46 -8.04
C PHE A 200 20.14 15.15 -8.31
N GLY A 201 19.82 14.46 -9.40
CA GLY A 201 20.59 13.29 -9.87
C GLY A 201 22.04 13.65 -10.17
N SER A 202 22.28 14.78 -10.83
CA SER A 202 23.64 15.25 -11.12
C SER A 202 24.38 15.64 -9.85
N ILE A 203 23.71 16.34 -8.92
CA ILE A 203 24.32 16.69 -7.62
C ILE A 203 24.74 15.44 -6.86
N CYS A 204 23.85 14.45 -6.75
CA CYS A 204 24.14 13.18 -6.05
C CYS A 204 25.22 12.36 -6.78
N PHE A 205 25.24 12.35 -8.11
CA PHE A 205 26.26 11.67 -8.89
C PHE A 205 27.64 12.23 -8.64
N PHE A 206 27.82 13.56 -8.71
CA PHE A 206 29.10 14.22 -8.45
C PHE A 206 29.47 14.17 -6.97
N ALA A 207 28.52 14.29 -6.05
CA ALA A 207 28.77 14.09 -4.62
C ALA A 207 29.33 12.68 -4.33
N ALA A 208 28.73 11.65 -4.93
CA ALA A 208 29.24 10.28 -4.82
C ALA A 208 30.68 10.15 -5.37
N GLU A 209 31.00 10.81 -6.49
CA GLU A 209 32.36 10.83 -7.04
C GLU A 209 33.35 11.56 -6.12
N MET A 210 32.96 12.69 -5.53
CA MET A 210 33.77 13.39 -4.53
C MET A 210 34.11 12.53 -3.33
N VAL A 211 33.13 11.77 -2.84
CA VAL A 211 33.29 10.82 -1.74
C VAL A 211 34.24 9.66 -2.13
N LEU A 212 34.11 9.12 -3.36
CA LEU A 212 34.95 8.05 -3.85
C LEU A 212 36.41 8.47 -4.04
N GLN A 213 36.64 9.72 -4.54
CA GLN A 213 37.98 10.23 -4.79
C GLN A 213 38.60 10.94 -3.58
N LYS A 214 37.81 11.17 -2.50
CA LYS A 214 38.22 11.98 -1.34
C LYS A 214 38.74 13.36 -1.78
N ASN A 215 38.23 13.91 -2.89
CA ASN A 215 38.66 15.16 -3.49
C ASN A 215 37.47 15.88 -4.13
N PHE A 216 37.42 17.20 -4.03
CA PHE A 216 36.39 18.02 -4.67
C PHE A 216 36.68 18.25 -6.18
N ARG A 217 37.90 18.00 -6.67
CA ARG A 217 38.25 18.17 -8.08
C ARG A 217 37.90 16.91 -8.88
N VAL A 218 36.61 16.68 -9.14
CA VAL A 218 36.10 15.48 -9.83
C VAL A 218 35.76 15.70 -11.29
N LEU A 219 35.76 16.94 -11.77
CA LEU A 219 35.36 17.31 -13.14
C LEU A 219 36.50 17.00 -14.12
N CYS A 220 36.59 15.80 -14.60
CA CYS A 220 37.47 15.41 -15.69
C CYS A 220 36.66 14.92 -16.91
N LYS A 221 37.23 14.96 -18.12
CA LYS A 221 36.56 14.61 -19.38
C LYS A 221 35.86 13.24 -19.30
N LYS A 222 36.49 12.24 -18.68
CA LYS A 222 35.93 10.90 -18.53
C LYS A 222 34.68 10.92 -17.65
N ARG A 223 34.68 11.67 -16.54
CA ARG A 223 33.53 11.75 -15.61
C ARG A 223 32.38 12.54 -16.19
N ILE A 224 32.70 13.59 -16.96
CA ILE A 224 31.66 14.34 -17.68
C ILE A 224 31.00 13.47 -18.72
N ALA A 225 31.74 12.60 -19.43
CA ALA A 225 31.15 11.65 -20.37
C ALA A 225 30.27 10.61 -19.67
N GLU A 226 30.71 10.03 -18.54
CA GLU A 226 29.90 9.12 -17.72
C GLU A 226 28.63 9.80 -17.18
N TRP A 227 28.73 11.06 -16.72
CA TRP A 227 27.59 11.87 -16.30
C TRP A 227 26.62 12.16 -17.44
N ALA A 228 27.11 12.51 -18.62
CA ALA A 228 26.25 12.71 -19.79
C ALA A 228 25.47 11.43 -20.14
N GLY A 229 26.14 10.27 -20.08
CA GLY A 229 25.48 8.97 -20.22
C GLY A 229 24.40 8.72 -19.15
N PHE A 230 24.70 9.05 -17.90
CA PHE A 230 23.73 8.97 -16.78
C PHE A 230 22.49 9.84 -17.06
N VAL A 231 22.69 11.12 -17.42
CA VAL A 231 21.57 12.03 -17.75
C VAL A 231 20.75 11.51 -18.93
N ALA A 232 21.41 11.04 -19.99
CA ALA A 232 20.73 10.46 -21.15
C ALA A 232 19.85 9.25 -20.75
N VAL A 233 20.35 8.35 -19.93
CA VAL A 233 19.59 7.19 -19.45
C VAL A 233 18.38 7.63 -18.61
N VAL A 234 18.55 8.58 -17.70
CA VAL A 234 17.44 9.10 -16.88
C VAL A 234 16.35 9.71 -17.78
N LEU A 235 16.73 10.54 -18.75
CA LEU A 235 15.78 11.18 -19.67
C LEU A 235 15.05 10.14 -20.53
N ILE A 236 15.77 9.13 -21.06
CA ILE A 236 15.18 8.05 -21.84
C ILE A 236 14.18 7.27 -20.98
N LEU A 237 14.55 6.88 -19.76
CA LEU A 237 13.66 6.13 -18.88
C LEU A 237 12.38 6.91 -18.56
N LEU A 238 12.47 8.19 -18.18
CA LEU A 238 11.30 9.04 -17.91
C LEU A 238 10.41 9.19 -19.15
N THR A 239 11.02 9.35 -20.33
CA THR A 239 10.29 9.42 -21.60
C THR A 239 9.58 8.10 -21.92
N CYS A 240 10.23 6.95 -21.67
CA CYS A 240 9.60 5.62 -21.82
C CYS A 240 8.38 5.45 -20.93
N PHE A 241 8.41 5.95 -19.68
CA PHE A 241 7.23 5.98 -18.82
C PHE A 241 6.14 6.87 -19.40
N ARG A 242 6.48 8.06 -19.90
CA ARG A 242 5.52 9.02 -20.47
C ARG A 242 4.80 8.52 -21.70
N VAL A 243 5.50 7.76 -22.56
CA VAL A 243 4.96 7.19 -23.81
C VAL A 243 4.29 5.83 -23.58
N ASP A 244 4.33 5.35 -22.32
CA ASP A 244 3.81 4.03 -21.93
C ASP A 244 4.38 2.87 -22.77
N VAL A 245 5.70 2.88 -23.00
CA VAL A 245 6.40 1.80 -23.71
C VAL A 245 6.22 0.45 -23.00
N PHE A 246 6.07 0.47 -21.68
CA PHE A 246 5.90 -0.72 -20.85
C PHE A 246 4.45 -1.20 -20.76
N GLY A 247 3.47 -0.50 -21.36
CA GLY A 247 2.06 -0.84 -21.32
C GLY A 247 1.44 -0.77 -19.91
N ILE A 248 2.00 0.07 -19.03
CA ILE A 248 1.57 0.18 -17.63
C ILE A 248 0.15 0.75 -17.54
N GLU A 249 -0.17 1.76 -18.37
CA GLU A 249 -1.48 2.42 -18.38
C GLU A 249 -2.60 1.48 -18.85
N ARG A 250 -2.28 0.58 -19.80
CA ARG A 250 -3.23 -0.33 -20.45
C ARG A 250 -3.41 -1.66 -19.72
N LYS A 251 -2.64 -1.88 -18.65
CA LYS A 251 -2.67 -3.16 -17.95
C LYS A 251 -3.99 -3.36 -17.21
N ILE A 252 -4.70 -4.42 -17.54
CA ILE A 252 -5.91 -4.92 -16.88
C ILE A 252 -5.60 -6.35 -16.40
N PRO A 253 -5.97 -6.75 -15.18
CA PRO A 253 -5.76 -8.11 -14.70
C PRO A 253 -6.72 -9.10 -15.39
N ASP A 254 -6.34 -10.37 -15.44
CA ASP A 254 -7.22 -11.43 -15.94
C ASP A 254 -8.30 -11.74 -14.90
N ALA A 255 -9.56 -11.83 -15.33
CA ALA A 255 -10.69 -12.17 -14.48
C ALA A 255 -10.50 -13.49 -13.72
N SER A 256 -9.82 -14.47 -14.34
CA SER A 256 -9.56 -15.79 -13.75
C SER A 256 -8.58 -15.75 -12.57
N GLU A 257 -7.74 -14.71 -12.47
CA GLU A 257 -6.75 -14.52 -11.41
C GLU A 257 -7.28 -13.68 -10.23
N ILE A 258 -8.46 -13.07 -10.39
CA ILE A 258 -9.06 -12.20 -9.37
C ILE A 258 -9.81 -13.05 -8.35
N GLU A 259 -9.57 -12.81 -7.07
CA GLU A 259 -10.29 -13.39 -5.94
C GLU A 259 -11.45 -12.48 -5.51
N ALA A 260 -11.20 -11.18 -5.39
CA ALA A 260 -12.19 -10.17 -5.03
C ALA A 260 -11.88 -8.85 -5.75
N ALA A 261 -12.92 -8.10 -6.09
CA ALA A 261 -12.80 -6.78 -6.70
C ALA A 261 -13.57 -5.73 -5.87
N PHE A 262 -12.95 -4.57 -5.75
CA PHE A 262 -13.54 -3.40 -5.09
C PHE A 262 -13.51 -2.23 -6.05
N VAL A 263 -14.62 -1.54 -6.12
CA VAL A 263 -14.74 -0.27 -6.82
C VAL A 263 -15.00 0.81 -5.78
N ASN A 264 -14.30 1.91 -5.88
CA ASN A 264 -14.44 3.02 -4.95
C ASN A 264 -14.63 4.31 -5.76
N MET A 265 -15.79 4.94 -5.58
CA MET A 265 -15.95 6.38 -5.85
C MET A 265 -15.79 7.15 -4.54
N ASP A 266 -16.68 7.01 -3.58
CA ASP A 266 -16.56 7.55 -2.21
C ASP A 266 -16.20 6.46 -1.21
N TYR A 267 -16.81 5.29 -1.33
CA TYR A 267 -16.61 4.15 -0.45
C TYR A 267 -16.26 2.88 -1.24
N PRO A 268 -15.40 2.01 -0.69
CA PRO A 268 -15.03 0.77 -1.38
C PRO A 268 -16.20 -0.22 -1.41
N VAL A 269 -16.79 -0.43 -2.57
CA VAL A 269 -17.85 -1.43 -2.80
C VAL A 269 -17.22 -2.76 -3.20
N CYS A 270 -17.46 -3.81 -2.42
CA CYS A 270 -17.09 -5.17 -2.79
C CYS A 270 -18.11 -5.74 -3.78
N VAL A 271 -17.71 -5.87 -5.03
CA VAL A 271 -18.60 -6.41 -6.07
C VAL A 271 -18.69 -7.93 -6.04
N SER A 272 -19.81 -8.47 -6.48
CA SER A 272 -20.00 -9.91 -6.62
C SER A 272 -19.08 -10.48 -7.69
N LYS A 273 -18.74 -11.79 -7.60
CA LYS A 273 -17.84 -12.42 -8.57
C LYS A 273 -18.39 -12.39 -10.00
N GLU A 274 -19.72 -12.42 -10.13
CA GLU A 274 -20.45 -12.33 -11.40
C GLU A 274 -20.31 -10.97 -12.05
N GLN A 275 -20.08 -9.91 -11.26
CA GLN A 275 -19.92 -8.52 -11.71
C GLN A 275 -18.46 -8.16 -12.04
N ILE A 276 -17.47 -9.02 -11.72
CA ILE A 276 -16.07 -8.77 -12.02
C ILE A 276 -15.82 -8.45 -13.50
N PRO A 277 -16.38 -9.19 -14.48
CA PRO A 277 -16.21 -8.87 -15.89
C PRO A 277 -16.72 -7.48 -16.28
N GLU A 278 -17.82 -7.03 -15.67
CA GLU A 278 -18.38 -5.69 -15.88
C GLU A 278 -17.43 -4.61 -15.35
N VAL A 279 -16.86 -4.82 -14.16
CA VAL A 279 -15.87 -3.90 -13.56
C VAL A 279 -14.60 -3.79 -14.41
N LEU A 280 -14.13 -4.90 -14.99
CA LEU A 280 -12.99 -4.87 -15.91
C LEU A 280 -13.29 -4.10 -17.21
N GLU A 281 -14.52 -4.22 -17.73
CA GLU A 281 -14.95 -3.44 -18.90
C GLU A 281 -15.09 -1.96 -18.57
N LEU A 282 -15.56 -1.60 -17.35
CA LEU A 282 -15.58 -0.22 -16.88
C LEU A 282 -14.17 0.36 -16.77
N GLN A 283 -13.23 -0.41 -16.23
CA GLN A 283 -11.82 0.01 -16.19
C GLN A 283 -11.28 0.25 -17.61
N LYS A 284 -11.61 -0.63 -18.55
CA LYS A 284 -11.20 -0.47 -19.95
C LYS A 284 -11.81 0.79 -20.57
N GLN A 285 -13.10 1.07 -20.33
CA GLN A 285 -13.73 2.31 -20.76
C GLN A 285 -13.02 3.55 -20.18
N CYS A 286 -12.58 3.51 -18.90
CA CYS A 286 -11.77 4.58 -18.32
C CYS A 286 -10.44 4.78 -19.05
N ILE A 287 -9.79 3.70 -19.49
CA ILE A 287 -8.53 3.75 -20.25
C ILE A 287 -8.77 4.35 -21.63
N ASP A 288 -9.81 3.89 -22.32
CA ASP A 288 -10.16 4.33 -23.69
C ASP A 288 -10.62 5.81 -23.72
N SER A 289 -11.23 6.29 -22.63
CA SER A 289 -11.67 7.68 -22.47
C SER A 289 -10.61 8.62 -21.87
N LYS A 290 -9.34 8.25 -21.87
CA LYS A 290 -8.23 9.02 -21.26
C LYS A 290 -8.23 10.50 -21.61
N ASP A 291 -8.32 10.84 -22.90
CA ASP A 291 -8.22 12.24 -23.37
C ASP A 291 -9.41 13.08 -22.90
N GLU A 292 -10.60 12.50 -22.90
CA GLU A 292 -11.83 13.15 -22.41
C GLU A 292 -11.69 13.44 -20.91
N TYR A 293 -11.36 12.45 -20.10
CA TYR A 293 -11.27 12.58 -18.65
C TYR A 293 -10.13 13.49 -18.21
N LEU A 294 -8.99 13.47 -18.88
CA LEU A 294 -7.92 14.43 -18.63
C LEU A 294 -8.33 15.87 -18.97
N SER A 295 -9.18 16.07 -19.98
CA SER A 295 -9.70 17.40 -20.30
C SER A 295 -10.64 17.93 -19.22
N VAL A 296 -11.45 17.06 -18.62
CA VAL A 296 -12.35 17.39 -17.50
C VAL A 296 -11.54 17.67 -16.22
N TYR A 297 -10.56 16.82 -15.92
CA TYR A 297 -9.65 17.01 -14.80
C TYR A 297 -8.92 18.35 -14.85
N LYS A 298 -8.36 18.72 -16.01
CA LYS A 298 -7.66 20.02 -16.19
C LYS A 298 -8.56 21.24 -15.96
N LYS A 299 -9.87 21.12 -16.18
CA LYS A 299 -10.83 22.16 -15.89
C LYS A 299 -11.16 22.28 -14.40
N GLY A 300 -10.78 21.30 -13.58
CA GLY A 300 -10.92 21.30 -12.12
C GLY A 300 -12.36 21.24 -11.61
N LYS A 301 -13.33 20.85 -12.45
CA LYS A 301 -14.75 20.79 -12.08
C LYS A 301 -15.41 19.54 -12.66
N ASN A 302 -16.41 19.01 -11.94
CA ASN A 302 -17.28 17.93 -12.39
C ASN A 302 -16.54 16.62 -12.71
N TYR A 303 -15.51 16.29 -11.95
CA TYR A 303 -14.88 14.98 -11.99
C TYR A 303 -14.76 14.40 -10.59
N TYR A 304 -14.70 13.08 -10.54
CA TYR A 304 -14.48 12.33 -9.32
C TYR A 304 -13.41 11.25 -9.58
N TYR A 305 -12.59 10.98 -8.58
CA TYR A 305 -11.64 9.89 -8.69
C TYR A 305 -12.29 8.57 -8.30
N THR A 306 -12.35 7.64 -9.23
CA THR A 306 -12.73 6.25 -8.93
C THR A 306 -11.49 5.36 -8.89
N SER A 307 -11.45 4.41 -7.96
CA SER A 307 -10.41 3.41 -7.89
C SER A 307 -10.98 2.02 -8.13
N PHE A 308 -10.24 1.23 -8.89
CA PHE A 308 -10.49 -0.19 -9.13
C PHE A 308 -9.39 -0.97 -8.42
N ARG A 309 -9.76 -1.75 -7.39
CA ARG A 309 -8.83 -2.53 -6.60
C ARG A 309 -9.17 -4.01 -6.71
N TYR A 310 -8.22 -4.81 -7.17
CA TYR A 310 -8.37 -6.25 -7.35
C TYR A 310 -7.43 -6.98 -6.41
N TYR A 311 -7.98 -7.89 -5.62
CA TYR A 311 -7.23 -8.85 -4.83
C TYR A 311 -7.02 -10.09 -5.67
N MET A 312 -5.76 -10.43 -5.92
CA MET A 312 -5.40 -11.54 -6.79
C MET A 312 -5.26 -12.83 -5.98
N LYS A 313 -5.48 -13.98 -6.61
CA LYS A 313 -5.33 -15.31 -5.98
C LYS A 313 -3.93 -15.61 -5.44
N ASP A 314 -2.91 -14.93 -5.96
CA ASP A 314 -1.53 -15.01 -5.46
C ASP A 314 -1.26 -14.13 -4.22
N GLY A 315 -2.29 -13.44 -3.70
CA GLY A 315 -2.22 -12.52 -2.58
C GLY A 315 -1.70 -11.12 -2.95
N SER A 316 -1.43 -10.85 -4.23
CA SER A 316 -1.09 -9.50 -4.68
C SER A 316 -2.34 -8.64 -4.84
N VAL A 317 -2.14 -7.31 -4.79
CA VAL A 317 -3.22 -6.34 -5.02
C VAL A 317 -2.85 -5.49 -6.22
N PHE A 318 -3.79 -5.37 -7.14
CA PHE A 318 -3.68 -4.51 -8.31
C PHE A 318 -4.68 -3.36 -8.17
N GLU A 319 -4.21 -2.13 -8.22
CA GLU A 319 -5.05 -0.95 -8.06
C GLU A 319 -4.83 0.06 -9.17
N ARG A 320 -5.92 0.66 -9.63
CA ARG A 320 -5.95 1.74 -10.63
C ARG A 320 -6.91 2.83 -10.18
N ARG A 321 -6.59 4.08 -10.50
CA ARG A 321 -7.40 5.25 -10.13
C ARG A 321 -7.55 6.19 -11.31
N TYR A 322 -8.79 6.49 -11.67
CA TYR A 322 -9.11 7.32 -12.83
C TYR A 322 -10.00 8.49 -12.43
N PRO A 323 -9.77 9.70 -12.99
CA PRO A 323 -10.73 10.78 -12.89
C PRO A 323 -11.89 10.50 -13.84
N VAL A 324 -13.09 10.32 -13.31
CA VAL A 324 -14.33 10.07 -14.09
C VAL A 324 -15.15 11.33 -14.10
N SER A 325 -15.76 11.66 -15.25
CA SER A 325 -16.67 12.81 -15.37
C SER A 325 -17.99 12.50 -14.66
N VAL A 326 -18.41 13.38 -13.74
CA VAL A 326 -19.67 13.28 -12.97
C VAL A 326 -20.63 14.42 -13.28
N THR A 327 -20.70 14.85 -14.53
CA THR A 327 -21.70 15.83 -14.97
C THR A 327 -23.10 15.23 -14.93
N GLU A 328 -24.15 16.06 -14.79
CA GLU A 328 -25.55 15.59 -14.86
C GLU A 328 -25.84 14.77 -16.13
N LYS A 329 -25.21 15.14 -17.24
CA LYS A 329 -25.31 14.40 -18.49
C LYS A 329 -24.71 13.01 -18.36
N ALA A 330 -23.51 12.91 -17.79
CA ALA A 330 -22.82 11.64 -17.59
C ALA A 330 -23.59 10.73 -16.61
N LEU A 331 -24.18 11.28 -15.55
CA LEU A 331 -24.99 10.54 -14.58
C LEU A 331 -26.33 10.03 -15.14
N LYS A 332 -26.85 10.63 -16.22
CA LYS A 332 -28.09 10.21 -16.90
C LYS A 332 -27.86 9.31 -18.10
N ASP A 333 -26.63 9.26 -18.63
CA ASP A 333 -26.28 8.43 -19.77
C ASP A 333 -25.95 7.00 -19.33
N LYS A 334 -26.82 6.05 -19.68
CA LYS A 334 -26.68 4.61 -19.35
C LYS A 334 -25.38 3.97 -19.86
N ASN A 335 -24.74 4.57 -20.86
CA ASN A 335 -23.50 4.06 -21.40
C ASN A 335 -22.26 4.64 -20.70
N SER A 336 -22.44 5.70 -19.91
CA SER A 336 -21.33 6.33 -19.21
C SER A 336 -20.77 5.48 -18.07
N VAL A 337 -19.49 5.64 -17.80
CA VAL A 337 -18.83 4.99 -16.65
C VAL A 337 -19.46 5.47 -15.34
N ALA A 338 -19.77 6.76 -15.21
CA ALA A 338 -20.39 7.32 -14.01
C ALA A 338 -21.73 6.67 -13.67
N PHE A 339 -22.63 6.53 -14.66
CA PHE A 339 -23.92 5.87 -14.47
C PHE A 339 -23.77 4.41 -14.02
N LYS A 340 -22.89 3.66 -14.68
CA LYS A 340 -22.67 2.24 -14.38
C LYS A 340 -22.02 2.05 -13.01
N LEU A 341 -21.07 2.90 -12.64
CA LEU A 341 -20.48 2.89 -11.29
C LEU A 341 -21.50 3.18 -10.22
N THR A 342 -22.36 4.20 -10.44
CA THR A 342 -23.47 4.49 -9.53
C THR A 342 -24.42 3.28 -9.41
N ALA A 343 -24.72 2.61 -10.51
CA ALA A 343 -25.57 1.42 -10.49
C ALA A 343 -24.95 0.27 -9.68
N LEU A 344 -23.62 0.09 -9.76
CA LEU A 344 -22.89 -0.89 -8.93
C LEU A 344 -22.88 -0.51 -7.44
N GLU A 345 -22.74 0.79 -7.14
CA GLU A 345 -22.74 1.30 -5.76
C GLU A 345 -24.13 1.21 -5.12
N THR A 346 -25.18 1.49 -5.91
CA THR A 346 -26.58 1.43 -5.44
C THR A 346 -27.22 0.04 -5.59
N ASP A 347 -26.50 -0.95 -6.06
CA ASP A 347 -26.97 -2.35 -6.07
C ASP A 347 -27.21 -2.84 -4.64
N PRO A 348 -28.43 -3.31 -4.30
CA PRO A 348 -28.78 -3.67 -2.92
C PRO A 348 -27.86 -4.74 -2.29
N ASP A 349 -27.42 -5.73 -3.06
CA ASP A 349 -26.56 -6.78 -2.54
C ASP A 349 -25.14 -6.26 -2.30
N ASN A 350 -24.64 -5.35 -3.11
CA ASN A 350 -23.35 -4.70 -2.91
C ASN A 350 -23.41 -3.73 -1.71
N MET A 351 -24.49 -2.97 -1.58
CA MET A 351 -24.72 -2.09 -0.43
C MET A 351 -24.78 -2.89 0.87
N MET A 352 -25.49 -4.02 0.92
CA MET A 352 -25.54 -4.88 2.09
C MET A 352 -24.18 -5.45 2.47
N LYS A 353 -23.37 -5.86 1.50
CA LYS A 353 -21.98 -6.30 1.76
C LYS A 353 -21.11 -5.18 2.31
N GLN A 354 -21.33 -3.97 1.88
CA GLN A 354 -20.60 -2.81 2.33
C GLN A 354 -21.02 -2.39 3.75
N VAL A 355 -22.32 -2.32 4.03
CA VAL A 355 -22.86 -1.90 5.33
C VAL A 355 -22.68 -2.95 6.41
N LEU A 356 -22.82 -4.23 6.09
CA LEU A 356 -22.82 -5.33 7.05
C LEU A 356 -21.71 -6.37 6.82
N GLY A 357 -20.81 -6.12 5.86
CA GLY A 357 -19.68 -6.99 5.55
C GLY A 357 -20.02 -8.17 4.65
N ASN A 358 -18.96 -8.78 4.08
CA ASN A 358 -19.08 -9.98 3.26
C ASN A 358 -19.67 -11.13 4.08
N GLY A 359 -20.71 -11.78 3.52
CA GLY A 359 -21.39 -12.87 4.22
C GLY A 359 -22.37 -12.40 5.30
N TYR A 360 -22.89 -11.19 5.22
CA TYR A 360 -23.79 -10.57 6.20
C TYR A 360 -24.97 -11.44 6.64
N LYS A 361 -25.46 -12.31 5.78
CA LYS A 361 -26.54 -13.27 6.10
C LYS A 361 -26.11 -14.38 7.06
N GLU A 362 -24.81 -14.71 7.08
CA GLU A 362 -24.23 -15.80 7.84
C GLU A 362 -23.41 -15.30 9.06
N ASN A 363 -23.23 -13.99 9.18
CA ASN A 363 -22.46 -13.36 10.26
C ASN A 363 -23.22 -13.45 11.58
N ASP A 364 -22.50 -13.63 12.66
CA ASP A 364 -23.05 -13.64 14.02
C ASP A 364 -23.00 -12.23 14.63
N TYR A 365 -24.13 -11.55 14.61
CA TYR A 365 -24.27 -10.19 15.16
C TYR A 365 -24.48 -10.27 16.67
N TYR A 366 -23.59 -9.69 17.44
CA TYR A 366 -23.65 -9.83 18.90
C TYR A 366 -23.89 -8.51 19.66
N SER A 367 -23.60 -7.37 19.08
CA SER A 367 -23.91 -6.05 19.65
C SER A 367 -24.02 -4.98 18.59
N GLY A 368 -24.72 -3.92 18.90
CA GLY A 368 -24.80 -2.71 18.12
C GLY A 368 -25.10 -1.51 19.00
N TYR A 369 -24.88 -0.33 18.46
CA TYR A 369 -25.31 0.91 19.09
C TYR A 369 -25.75 1.93 18.04
N LEU A 370 -26.73 2.75 18.42
CA LEU A 370 -27.23 3.88 17.67
C LEU A 370 -26.89 5.14 18.45
N THR A 371 -26.20 6.07 17.81
CA THR A 371 -25.94 7.39 18.38
C THR A 371 -26.80 8.42 17.65
N VAL A 372 -27.64 9.11 18.40
CA VAL A 372 -28.48 10.18 17.91
C VAL A 372 -27.95 11.50 18.45
N TYR A 373 -27.48 12.37 17.56
CA TYR A 373 -26.99 13.69 17.95
C TYR A 373 -28.15 14.68 18.03
N LYS A 374 -28.14 15.50 19.08
CA LYS A 374 -29.13 16.55 19.31
C LYS A 374 -28.60 17.90 18.84
N GLU A 375 -29.51 18.83 18.62
CA GLU A 375 -29.19 20.21 18.19
C GLU A 375 -28.30 20.98 19.20
N ASP A 376 -28.32 20.59 20.46
CA ASP A 376 -27.51 21.18 21.55
C ASP A 376 -26.09 20.62 21.62
N GLY A 377 -25.73 19.65 20.76
CA GLY A 377 -24.43 19.00 20.71
C GLY A 377 -24.31 17.79 21.66
N GLU A 378 -25.35 17.46 22.43
CA GLU A 378 -25.42 16.21 23.19
C GLU A 378 -25.79 15.04 22.26
N SER A 379 -25.48 13.81 22.69
CA SER A 379 -25.86 12.60 21.96
C SER A 379 -26.49 11.57 22.89
N ASP A 380 -27.53 10.92 22.41
CA ASP A 380 -28.11 9.73 23.04
C ASP A 380 -27.53 8.48 22.38
N VAL A 381 -27.04 7.53 23.19
CA VAL A 381 -26.52 6.26 22.70
C VAL A 381 -27.44 5.13 23.14
N TYR A 382 -28.01 4.44 22.17
CA TYR A 382 -28.84 3.25 22.39
C TYR A 382 -28.03 2.01 22.05
N THR A 383 -27.89 1.08 22.98
CA THR A 383 -27.18 -0.19 22.78
C THR A 383 -28.15 -1.31 22.48
N PHE A 384 -27.81 -2.16 21.51
CA PHE A 384 -28.60 -3.30 21.09
C PHE A 384 -27.97 -4.60 21.57
N SER A 385 -28.80 -5.48 22.10
CA SER A 385 -28.45 -6.86 22.39
C SER A 385 -28.26 -7.68 21.11
N ARG A 386 -27.75 -8.91 21.23
CA ARG A 386 -27.56 -9.84 20.10
C ARG A 386 -28.85 -10.06 19.29
N GLN A 387 -29.99 -10.20 19.96
CA GLN A 387 -31.27 -10.38 19.29
C GLN A 387 -31.74 -9.12 18.55
N GLU A 388 -31.61 -7.97 19.19
CA GLU A 388 -31.95 -6.66 18.60
C GLU A 388 -31.02 -6.30 17.45
N SER A 389 -29.74 -6.66 17.52
CA SER A 389 -28.79 -6.45 16.41
C SER A 389 -29.16 -7.26 15.16
N ALA A 390 -29.72 -8.45 15.31
CA ALA A 390 -30.23 -9.23 14.20
C ALA A 390 -31.48 -8.58 13.57
N VAL A 391 -32.39 -8.04 14.40
CA VAL A 391 -33.56 -7.28 13.91
C VAL A 391 -33.14 -6.00 13.20
N LEU A 392 -32.14 -5.29 13.73
CA LEU A 392 -31.58 -4.09 13.09
C LEU A 392 -31.00 -4.43 11.71
N ARG A 393 -30.25 -5.54 11.59
CA ARG A 393 -29.77 -6.02 10.29
C ARG A 393 -30.91 -6.22 9.28
N ASP A 394 -31.97 -6.89 9.70
CA ASP A 394 -33.11 -7.18 8.83
C ASP A 394 -33.84 -5.90 8.40
N ALA A 395 -33.96 -4.93 9.32
CA ALA A 395 -34.52 -3.61 9.01
C ALA A 395 -33.66 -2.84 8.01
N VAL A 396 -32.33 -2.85 8.19
CA VAL A 396 -31.39 -2.23 7.23
C VAL A 396 -31.47 -2.90 5.86
N GLU A 397 -31.56 -4.25 5.82
CA GLU A 397 -31.76 -4.97 4.54
C GLU A 397 -33.04 -4.56 3.85
N GLN A 398 -34.12 -4.41 4.58
CA GLN A 398 -35.40 -3.97 4.03
C GLN A 398 -35.30 -2.55 3.46
N ASP A 399 -34.75 -1.59 4.22
CA ASP A 399 -34.61 -0.20 3.79
C ASP A 399 -33.71 -0.08 2.53
N VAL A 400 -32.62 -0.85 2.48
CA VAL A 400 -31.74 -0.90 1.29
C VAL A 400 -32.49 -1.41 0.06
N ARG A 401 -33.30 -2.51 0.21
CA ARG A 401 -34.04 -3.10 -0.92
C ARG A 401 -35.23 -2.26 -1.38
N GLU A 402 -35.82 -1.49 -0.48
CA GLU A 402 -36.91 -0.56 -0.80
C GLU A 402 -36.40 0.78 -1.34
N GLY A 403 -35.09 1.02 -1.34
CA GLY A 403 -34.48 2.28 -1.79
C GLY A 403 -34.65 3.44 -0.80
N ASN A 404 -34.99 3.13 0.46
CA ASN A 404 -35.16 4.11 1.53
C ASN A 404 -33.84 4.43 2.23
N PHE A 405 -32.77 3.72 1.87
CA PHE A 405 -31.46 3.89 2.45
C PHE A 405 -30.67 4.89 1.60
N ASP A 406 -30.61 6.14 2.05
CA ASP A 406 -29.79 7.19 1.42
C ASP A 406 -28.32 6.92 1.70
N TYR A 407 -27.76 6.04 0.88
CA TYR A 407 -26.34 5.79 0.87
C TYR A 407 -25.69 6.80 -0.08
N TYR A 408 -24.95 7.73 0.46
CA TYR A 408 -24.09 8.70 -0.19
C TYR A 408 -24.41 8.98 -1.67
N GLN A 409 -25.08 10.09 -1.90
CA GLN A 409 -25.23 10.62 -3.24
C GLN A 409 -23.83 11.04 -3.73
N LEU A 410 -23.50 10.69 -4.97
CA LEU A 410 -22.30 11.17 -5.64
C LEU A 410 -22.09 12.67 -5.39
N PRO A 411 -20.84 13.15 -5.23
CA PRO A 411 -20.53 14.56 -4.99
C PRO A 411 -21.14 15.54 -6.01
N ALA A 412 -21.52 15.05 -7.18
CA ALA A 412 -22.24 15.86 -8.18
C ALA A 412 -23.64 16.30 -7.75
N VAL A 413 -24.22 15.65 -6.74
CA VAL A 413 -25.52 16.01 -6.15
C VAL A 413 -25.34 16.90 -4.93
N TYR A 414 -24.14 17.02 -4.38
CA TYR A 414 -23.81 18.02 -3.38
C TYR A 414 -23.99 19.41 -3.97
N LYS A 415 -25.06 20.10 -3.63
CA LYS A 415 -25.20 21.53 -3.88
C LYS A 415 -24.14 22.25 -3.05
N ASP A 416 -23.31 23.03 -3.72
CA ASP A 416 -22.31 23.91 -3.11
C ASP A 416 -22.89 24.55 -1.82
N GLY A 417 -22.31 24.25 -0.67
CA GLY A 417 -22.56 24.97 0.58
C GLY A 417 -23.38 24.26 1.67
N GLN A 418 -23.73 22.98 1.52
CA GLN A 418 -24.25 22.19 2.64
C GLN A 418 -23.13 21.26 3.16
N ASP A 419 -22.34 21.76 4.10
CA ASP A 419 -21.69 20.92 5.11
C ASP A 419 -22.84 20.31 5.96
N GLU A 420 -23.46 19.24 5.45
CA GLU A 420 -24.43 18.49 6.25
C GLU A 420 -23.66 17.76 7.35
N MET A 421 -23.69 18.35 8.53
CA MET A 421 -23.24 17.70 9.75
C MET A 421 -24.06 16.42 9.91
N TYR A 422 -23.38 15.27 9.89
CA TYR A 422 -24.02 13.98 10.18
C TYR A 422 -24.71 14.05 11.53
N THR A 423 -26.01 13.80 11.54
CA THR A 423 -26.82 13.94 12.74
C THR A 423 -26.96 12.64 13.52
N ASN A 424 -26.68 11.50 12.91
CA ASN A 424 -26.84 10.19 13.56
C ASN A 424 -25.82 9.19 13.03
N SER A 425 -25.51 8.17 13.85
CA SER A 425 -24.70 7.05 13.42
C SER A 425 -25.19 5.75 14.05
N PHE A 426 -25.07 4.63 13.36
CA PHE A 426 -25.20 3.33 13.99
C PHE A 426 -23.96 2.48 13.75
N SER A 427 -23.67 1.60 14.68
CA SER A 427 -22.58 0.64 14.59
C SER A 427 -23.10 -0.76 14.89
N ILE A 428 -22.67 -1.72 14.12
CA ILE A 428 -22.96 -3.13 14.33
C ILE A 428 -21.66 -3.90 14.41
N SER A 429 -21.52 -4.70 15.48
CA SER A 429 -20.38 -5.58 15.67
C SER A 429 -20.79 -7.04 15.41
N TYR A 430 -19.95 -7.76 14.66
CA TYR A 430 -20.24 -9.14 14.29
C TYR A 430 -18.97 -9.98 14.17
N TYR A 431 -19.15 -11.31 14.26
CA TYR A 431 -18.11 -12.28 13.92
C TYR A 431 -18.34 -12.79 12.50
N GLY A 432 -17.37 -12.52 11.62
CA GLY A 432 -17.37 -13.06 10.27
C GLY A 432 -17.03 -14.56 10.22
N LYS A 433 -17.14 -15.16 9.04
CA LYS A 433 -16.74 -16.54 8.76
C LYS A 433 -15.24 -16.72 9.07
N GLY A 434 -14.88 -17.36 10.17
CA GLY A 434 -13.50 -17.54 10.64
C GLY A 434 -13.25 -16.95 12.05
N ASN A 435 -14.29 -16.48 12.72
CA ASN A 435 -14.23 -15.84 14.05
C ASN A 435 -13.43 -14.51 14.06
N ASP A 436 -13.31 -13.83 12.95
CA ASP A 436 -12.72 -12.50 12.90
C ASP A 436 -13.75 -11.47 13.37
N TYR A 437 -13.41 -10.75 14.44
CA TYR A 437 -14.21 -9.65 14.96
C TYR A 437 -14.16 -8.47 14.01
N GLN A 438 -15.30 -7.92 13.65
CA GLN A 438 -15.44 -6.73 12.82
C GLN A 438 -16.48 -5.80 13.42
N THR A 439 -16.24 -4.51 13.30
CA THR A 439 -17.19 -3.44 13.63
C THR A 439 -17.37 -2.56 12.43
N TRP A 440 -18.61 -2.28 12.08
CA TRP A 440 -18.95 -1.34 11.04
C TRP A 440 -19.67 -0.14 11.65
N ASP A 441 -19.15 1.04 11.38
CA ASP A 441 -19.73 2.31 11.77
C ASP A 441 -20.37 2.94 10.54
N TYR A 442 -21.63 3.33 10.69
CA TYR A 442 -22.38 3.97 9.63
C TYR A 442 -22.94 5.30 10.10
N TYR A 443 -22.72 6.35 9.30
CA TYR A 443 -23.19 7.72 9.56
C TYR A 443 -24.31 8.08 8.61
N TYR A 444 -25.40 8.68 9.08
CA TYR A 444 -26.55 9.03 8.27
C TYR A 444 -27.23 10.32 8.72
N ASN A 445 -27.91 10.99 7.80
CA ASN A 445 -28.73 12.15 8.10
C ASN A 445 -30.13 11.75 8.53
N SER A 446 -30.73 12.51 9.44
CA SER A 446 -31.95 12.16 10.20
C SER A 446 -33.25 12.04 9.39
N VAL A 447 -33.25 12.17 8.08
CA VAL A 447 -34.47 12.38 7.27
C VAL A 447 -35.07 11.08 6.71
N SER A 448 -34.34 9.96 6.67
CA SER A 448 -34.78 8.76 5.91
C SER A 448 -35.34 7.58 6.71
N TYR A 449 -35.41 7.61 8.03
CA TYR A 449 -35.79 6.41 8.79
C TYR A 449 -37.25 6.36 9.18
N THR A 450 -38.08 5.81 8.30
CA THR A 450 -39.49 5.51 8.60
C THR A 450 -39.69 4.18 9.33
N HIS A 451 -38.76 3.24 9.27
CA HIS A 451 -38.91 1.86 9.77
C HIS A 451 -38.13 1.52 11.06
N LEU A 452 -37.21 2.38 11.51
CA LEU A 452 -36.52 2.21 12.79
C LEU A 452 -37.26 2.82 14.00
N ARG A 453 -38.53 3.16 13.85
CA ARG A 453 -39.39 3.62 14.94
C ARG A 453 -40.14 2.49 15.63
#